data_c7bb870e2d1ea6613442439255ea6732
#
_entry.id   c7bb870e2d1ea6613442439255ea6732
#
_cell.length_a   1.000
_cell.length_b   1.000
_cell.length_c   1.000
_cell.angle_alpha   90.00
_cell.angle_beta   90.00
_cell.angle_gamma   90.00
#
_symmetry.space_group_name_H-M   'P 1'
#
loop_
_entity.id
_entity.type
_entity.pdbx_description
1 polymer ?
#
loop_
_entity_poly.entity_id
_entity_poly.type
_entity_poly.pdbx_seq_one_letter_code
_entity_poly.pdbx_strand_id
1 'polypeptide(L)'
;FHKDVPDEFIARVFAVMALTPRHTYQVLTKRHGRMRSLLRSDNFRPAVEDAMRGVVAAHRTERAWHKAWPLPNLWLGVSVEDQATADLRIPALLDTPAAVRFLSCEPLLGPMDLQMAVPRPCTCGPGQTFLIGETRAHKTGCPALRWPFPDWVVVGGESGPNARPMHPTWARSL
;
A
#
# COMPACT_ATOMS: atom_id res chain seq x y z
N PHE A 1 -3.30 -3.16 12.01
CA PHE A 1 -2.49 -2.06 12.56
C PHE A 1 -3.25 -1.21 13.61
N HIS A 2 -4.26 -1.77 14.30
CA HIS A 2 -4.90 -1.06 15.42
C HIS A 2 -3.91 -0.89 16.59
N LYS A 3 -4.04 0.21 17.35
CA LYS A 3 -3.11 0.54 18.44
C LYS A 3 -3.02 -0.54 19.52
N ASP A 4 -4.13 -1.27 19.74
CA ASP A 4 -4.24 -2.32 20.78
C ASP A 4 -3.78 -3.70 20.28
N VAL A 5 -3.37 -3.83 19.01
CA VAL A 5 -2.82 -5.07 18.46
C VAL A 5 -1.30 -5.06 18.64
N PRO A 6 -0.71 -5.99 19.38
CA PRO A 6 0.74 -6.05 19.58
C PRO A 6 1.51 -6.27 18.27
N ASP A 7 2.71 -5.72 18.17
CA ASP A 7 3.56 -5.85 16.97
C ASP A 7 3.94 -7.30 16.71
N GLU A 8 4.12 -8.11 17.77
CA GLU A 8 4.39 -9.54 17.67
C GLU A 8 3.21 -10.31 17.05
N PHE A 9 1.97 -9.87 17.31
CA PHE A 9 0.80 -10.46 16.65
C PHE A 9 0.80 -10.13 15.16
N ILE A 10 1.11 -8.88 14.79
CA ILE A 10 1.21 -8.47 13.39
C ILE A 10 2.33 -9.26 12.71
N ALA A 11 3.48 -9.43 13.35
CA ALA A 11 4.57 -10.24 12.83
C ALA A 11 4.16 -11.70 12.56
N ARG A 12 3.37 -12.31 13.45
CA ARG A 12 2.81 -13.66 13.23
C ARG A 12 1.86 -13.72 12.04
N VAL A 13 1.03 -12.69 11.86
CA VAL A 13 0.15 -12.61 10.68
C VAL A 13 0.98 -12.55 9.39
N PHE A 14 2.03 -11.72 9.37
CA PHE A 14 2.95 -11.65 8.23
C PHE A 14 3.71 -12.95 7.99
N ALA A 15 4.08 -13.65 9.07
CA ALA A 15 4.71 -14.98 8.98
C ALA A 15 3.79 -15.99 8.28
N VAL A 16 2.49 -16.02 8.61
CA VAL A 16 1.52 -16.89 7.93
C VAL A 16 1.43 -16.55 6.44
N MET A 17 1.40 -15.26 6.08
CA MET A 17 1.37 -14.82 4.67
C MET A 17 2.64 -15.29 3.92
N ALA A 18 3.81 -15.14 4.54
CA ALA A 18 5.08 -15.58 3.96
C ALA A 18 5.14 -17.11 3.75
N LEU A 19 4.57 -17.87 4.68
CA LEU A 19 4.54 -19.34 4.64
C LEU A 19 3.48 -19.93 3.69
N THR A 20 2.61 -19.08 3.15
CA THR A 20 1.52 -19.49 2.24
C THR A 20 1.57 -18.73 0.91
N PRO A 21 2.67 -18.86 0.14
CA PRO A 21 2.94 -18.05 -1.05
C PRO A 21 1.95 -18.25 -2.20
N ARG A 22 1.16 -19.31 -2.18
CA ARG A 22 0.11 -19.58 -3.18
C ARG A 22 -1.12 -18.67 -3.05
N HIS A 23 -1.25 -17.94 -1.93
CA HIS A 23 -2.34 -17.01 -1.70
C HIS A 23 -1.87 -15.57 -1.88
N THR A 24 -2.72 -14.73 -2.44
CA THR A 24 -2.54 -13.28 -2.43
C THR A 24 -3.32 -12.70 -1.25
N TYR A 25 -2.65 -11.91 -0.44
CA TYR A 25 -3.24 -11.25 0.73
C TYR A 25 -3.41 -9.78 0.47
N GLN A 26 -4.61 -9.27 0.73
CA GLN A 26 -4.91 -7.85 0.67
C GLN A 26 -5.13 -7.34 2.09
N VAL A 27 -4.27 -6.45 2.54
CA VAL A 27 -4.34 -5.85 3.88
C VAL A 27 -4.69 -4.38 3.75
N LEU A 28 -5.90 -4.04 4.18
CA LEU A 28 -6.43 -2.68 4.16
C LEU A 28 -6.41 -2.07 5.56
N THR A 29 -6.00 -0.80 5.67
CA THR A 29 -5.98 -0.10 6.94
C THR A 29 -6.26 1.39 6.81
N LYS A 30 -6.87 1.96 7.87
CA LYS A 30 -6.93 3.42 8.10
C LYS A 30 -5.75 3.90 8.99
N ARG A 31 -4.95 2.97 9.52
CA ARG A 31 -3.83 3.26 10.43
C ARG A 31 -2.50 3.35 9.67
N HIS A 32 -2.49 4.19 8.64
CA HIS A 32 -1.38 4.38 7.70
C HIS A 32 -0.05 4.73 8.38
N GLY A 33 -0.08 5.61 9.39
CA GLY A 33 1.12 6.03 10.11
C GLY A 33 1.79 4.88 10.86
N ARG A 34 0.99 4.07 11.60
CA ARG A 34 1.53 2.90 12.31
C ARG A 34 1.99 1.80 11.33
N MET A 35 1.23 1.57 10.26
CA MET A 35 1.65 0.64 9.21
C MET A 35 3.02 1.03 8.66
N ARG A 36 3.20 2.31 8.26
CA ARG A 36 4.46 2.81 7.74
C ARG A 36 5.60 2.65 8.76
N SER A 37 5.38 3.10 10.00
CA SER A 37 6.38 3.05 11.05
C SER A 37 6.84 1.62 11.33
N LEU A 38 5.88 0.68 11.46
CA LEU A 38 6.18 -0.70 11.77
C LEU A 38 6.92 -1.40 10.62
N LEU A 39 6.43 -1.29 9.38
CA LEU A 39 7.01 -2.00 8.25
C LEU A 39 8.36 -1.43 7.79
N ARG A 40 8.68 -0.21 8.18
CA ARG A 40 10.00 0.41 7.97
C ARG A 40 10.99 0.16 9.11
N SER A 41 10.51 -0.38 10.21
CA SER A 41 11.38 -0.70 11.34
C SER A 41 12.34 -1.84 11.00
N ASP A 42 13.61 -1.65 11.31
CA ASP A 42 14.66 -2.68 11.12
C ASP A 42 14.38 -3.94 11.92
N ASN A 43 13.57 -3.84 12.97
CA ASN A 43 13.22 -4.96 13.83
C ASN A 43 12.03 -5.78 13.35
N PHE A 44 11.19 -5.24 12.46
CA PHE A 44 9.94 -5.91 12.08
C PHE A 44 10.18 -7.14 11.20
N ARG A 45 11.03 -7.03 10.18
CA ARG A 45 11.39 -8.18 9.35
C ARG A 45 12.01 -9.33 10.16
N PRO A 46 13.01 -9.11 11.02
CA PRO A 46 13.50 -10.15 11.94
C PRO A 46 12.42 -10.78 12.81
N ALA A 47 11.48 -9.98 13.34
CA ALA A 47 10.36 -10.50 14.12
C ALA A 47 9.43 -11.41 13.30
N VAL A 48 9.19 -11.09 12.03
CA VAL A 48 8.44 -11.96 11.10
C VAL A 48 9.20 -13.26 10.86
N GLU A 49 10.51 -13.21 10.62
CA GLU A 49 11.35 -14.38 10.41
C GLU A 49 11.41 -15.29 11.65
N ASP A 50 11.44 -14.72 12.87
CA ASP A 50 11.34 -15.46 14.11
C ASP A 50 9.98 -16.16 14.26
N ALA A 51 8.91 -15.42 13.98
CA ALA A 51 7.56 -15.98 14.01
C ALA A 51 7.40 -17.13 13.00
N MET A 52 8.01 -17.03 11.81
CA MET A 52 8.02 -18.10 10.82
C MET A 52 8.72 -19.36 11.34
N ARG A 53 9.90 -19.20 11.96
CA ARG A 53 10.63 -20.33 12.58
C ARG A 53 9.77 -21.04 13.62
N GLY A 54 9.07 -20.30 14.46
CA GLY A 54 8.15 -20.85 15.45
C GLY A 54 7.01 -21.65 14.84
N VAL A 55 6.38 -21.15 13.76
CA VAL A 55 5.31 -21.86 13.05
C VAL A 55 5.82 -23.12 12.38
N VAL A 56 6.95 -23.07 11.68
CA VAL A 56 7.57 -24.24 11.01
C VAL A 56 7.94 -25.31 12.01
N ALA A 57 8.56 -24.94 13.12
CA ALA A 57 8.92 -25.88 14.19
C ALA A 57 7.69 -26.56 14.81
N ALA A 58 6.62 -25.81 15.08
CA ALA A 58 5.41 -26.33 15.67
C ALA A 58 4.65 -27.32 14.75
N HIS A 59 4.73 -27.12 13.44
CA HIS A 59 4.01 -27.94 12.45
C HIS A 59 4.86 -28.96 11.69
N ARG A 60 6.15 -29.09 12.01
CA ARG A 60 7.10 -30.01 11.36
C ARG A 60 7.06 -29.97 9.81
N THR A 61 6.87 -28.79 9.25
CA THR A 61 6.74 -28.61 7.79
C THR A 61 7.99 -27.96 7.23
N GLU A 62 8.73 -28.67 6.37
CA GLU A 62 9.73 -28.07 5.50
C GLU A 62 9.02 -27.35 4.34
N ARG A 63 8.54 -26.13 4.59
CA ARG A 63 7.93 -25.32 3.52
C ARG A 63 8.93 -24.31 3.00
N ALA A 64 9.08 -24.29 1.68
CA ALA A 64 9.72 -23.17 1.01
C ALA A 64 8.90 -21.89 1.31
N TRP A 65 9.56 -20.89 1.85
CA TRP A 65 8.97 -19.63 2.22
C TRP A 65 9.62 -18.48 1.45
N HIS A 66 8.89 -17.39 1.26
CA HIS A 66 9.43 -16.23 0.61
C HIS A 66 10.53 -15.57 1.44
N LYS A 67 11.75 -15.60 0.88
CA LYS A 67 12.88 -14.82 1.42
C LYS A 67 12.84 -13.35 0.99
N ALA A 68 11.99 -13.03 0.00
CA ALA A 68 11.87 -11.69 -0.52
C ALA A 68 11.13 -10.77 0.46
N TRP A 69 11.65 -9.57 0.62
CA TRP A 69 11.01 -8.49 1.36
C TRP A 69 11.00 -7.22 0.52
N PRO A 70 9.87 -6.53 0.39
CA PRO A 70 8.54 -6.86 0.92
C PRO A 70 7.99 -8.16 0.34
N LEU A 71 7.02 -8.79 1.05
CA LEU A 71 6.41 -10.05 0.63
C LEU A 71 5.70 -9.89 -0.72
N PRO A 72 6.05 -10.69 -1.77
CA PRO A 72 5.52 -10.48 -3.12
C PRO A 72 4.03 -10.82 -3.25
N ASN A 73 3.50 -11.64 -2.34
CA ASN A 73 2.10 -12.04 -2.29
C ASN A 73 1.24 -11.18 -1.35
N LEU A 74 1.79 -10.08 -0.84
CA LEU A 74 1.10 -9.15 0.05
C LEU A 74 0.87 -7.81 -0.64
N TRP A 75 -0.39 -7.44 -0.76
CA TRP A 75 -0.85 -6.14 -1.22
C TRP A 75 -1.24 -5.28 -0.02
N LEU A 76 -0.67 -4.10 0.10
CA LEU A 76 -1.00 -3.16 1.16
C LEU A 76 -1.86 -2.02 0.63
N GLY A 77 -2.92 -1.71 1.37
CA GLY A 77 -3.85 -0.66 0.99
C GLY A 77 -4.24 0.26 2.14
N VAL A 78 -4.70 1.44 1.77
CA VAL A 78 -5.33 2.38 2.68
C VAL A 78 -6.71 2.76 2.17
N SER A 79 -7.66 2.95 3.10
CA SER A 79 -8.95 3.54 2.74
C SER A 79 -8.77 5.03 2.55
N VAL A 80 -9.38 5.59 1.49
CA VAL A 80 -9.41 7.03 1.20
C VAL A 80 -10.81 7.40 0.77
N GLU A 81 -11.49 8.17 1.60
CA GLU A 81 -12.91 8.49 1.41
C GLU A 81 -13.13 9.86 0.75
N ASP A 82 -12.14 10.75 0.89
CA ASP A 82 -12.16 12.15 0.41
C ASP A 82 -10.73 12.66 0.18
N GLN A 83 -10.59 13.89 -0.32
CA GLN A 83 -9.28 14.50 -0.59
C GLN A 83 -8.43 14.61 0.67
N ALA A 84 -9.00 14.99 1.82
CA ALA A 84 -8.24 15.16 3.04
C ALA A 84 -7.63 13.85 3.53
N THR A 85 -8.36 12.75 3.43
CA THR A 85 -7.85 11.41 3.75
C THR A 85 -6.85 10.91 2.70
N ALA A 86 -7.03 11.27 1.42
CA ALA A 86 -6.07 10.96 0.35
C ALA A 86 -4.72 11.63 0.60
N ASP A 87 -4.72 12.94 0.85
CA ASP A 87 -3.50 13.74 1.09
C ASP A 87 -2.69 13.24 2.27
N LEU A 88 -3.38 12.71 3.28
CA LEU A 88 -2.76 12.19 4.50
C LEU A 88 -2.26 10.75 4.33
N ARG A 89 -3.04 9.87 3.70
CA ARG A 89 -2.80 8.42 3.74
C ARG A 89 -2.00 7.90 2.55
N ILE A 90 -2.16 8.51 1.36
CA ILE A 90 -1.44 8.06 0.17
C ILE A 90 0.07 8.24 0.31
N PRO A 91 0.61 9.39 0.76
CA PRO A 91 2.05 9.52 0.95
C PRO A 91 2.63 8.50 1.93
N ALA A 92 1.90 8.20 3.00
CA ALA A 92 2.33 7.18 3.96
C ALA A 92 2.33 5.77 3.37
N LEU A 93 1.34 5.42 2.54
CA LEU A 93 1.30 4.15 1.81
C LEU A 93 2.46 4.04 0.83
N LEU A 94 2.71 5.10 0.05
CA LEU A 94 3.79 5.12 -0.94
C LEU A 94 5.18 5.01 -0.31
N ASP A 95 5.34 5.53 0.91
CA ASP A 95 6.58 5.41 1.70
C ASP A 95 6.69 4.08 2.46
N THR A 96 5.67 3.22 2.40
CA THR A 96 5.67 1.90 3.05
C THR A 96 6.24 0.84 2.12
N PRO A 97 7.15 -0.04 2.59
CA PRO A 97 7.63 -1.17 1.80
C PRO A 97 6.48 -2.12 1.45
N ALA A 98 6.13 -2.24 0.17
CA ALA A 98 5.08 -3.13 -0.33
C ALA A 98 5.41 -3.58 -1.76
N ALA A 99 5.02 -4.80 -2.11
CA ALA A 99 5.12 -5.31 -3.48
C ALA A 99 4.04 -4.70 -4.37
N VAL A 100 2.82 -4.58 -3.84
CA VAL A 100 1.66 -3.95 -4.49
C VAL A 100 0.99 -3.01 -3.50
N ARG A 101 0.59 -1.84 -3.96
CA ARG A 101 -0.12 -0.82 -3.16
C ARG A 101 -1.48 -0.55 -3.78
N PHE A 102 -2.52 -0.49 -2.96
CA PHE A 102 -3.85 -0.17 -3.46
C PHE A 102 -4.58 0.85 -2.59
N LEU A 103 -5.53 1.53 -3.21
CA LEU A 103 -6.46 2.42 -2.54
C LEU A 103 -7.85 1.78 -2.51
N SER A 104 -8.54 1.89 -1.38
CA SER A 104 -9.96 1.63 -1.27
C SER A 104 -10.68 2.95 -1.06
N CYS A 105 -11.27 3.46 -2.13
CA CYS A 105 -12.13 4.65 -2.13
C CYS A 105 -13.58 4.22 -1.88
N GLU A 106 -13.78 3.50 -0.79
CA GLU A 106 -15.09 2.94 -0.41
C GLU A 106 -15.37 3.20 1.08
N PRO A 107 -16.38 4.05 1.38
CA PRO A 107 -17.21 4.82 0.44
C PRO A 107 -16.45 6.06 -0.10
N LEU A 108 -16.64 6.38 -1.38
CA LEU A 108 -16.20 7.64 -1.93
C LEU A 108 -17.23 8.72 -1.54
N LEU A 109 -16.80 9.74 -0.80
CA LEU A 109 -17.68 10.75 -0.17
C LEU A 109 -17.56 12.14 -0.78
N GLY A 110 -16.71 12.31 -1.77
CA GLY A 110 -16.49 13.59 -2.46
C GLY A 110 -15.62 13.42 -3.69
N PRO A 111 -15.48 14.47 -4.51
CA PRO A 111 -14.51 14.49 -5.59
C PRO A 111 -13.10 14.38 -5.00
N MET A 112 -12.22 13.66 -5.70
CA MET A 112 -10.86 13.45 -5.25
C MET A 112 -9.92 13.47 -6.45
N ASP A 113 -8.85 14.24 -6.35
CA ASP A 113 -7.78 14.28 -7.32
C ASP A 113 -6.61 13.41 -6.83
N LEU A 114 -6.40 12.30 -7.49
CA LEU A 114 -5.26 11.42 -7.23
C LEU A 114 -3.98 11.87 -7.92
N GLN A 115 -4.06 12.90 -8.76
CA GLN A 115 -2.88 13.55 -9.35
C GLN A 115 -2.12 14.29 -8.25
N MET A 116 -1.60 13.54 -7.32
CA MET A 116 -0.62 14.04 -6.36
C MET A 116 0.69 14.32 -7.11
N ALA A 117 0.60 15.27 -8.03
CA ALA A 117 1.73 15.83 -8.71
C ALA A 117 2.51 16.71 -7.72
N VAL A 118 3.26 16.09 -6.83
CA VAL A 118 4.51 16.72 -6.45
C VAL A 118 5.45 16.42 -7.61
N PRO A 119 5.72 17.39 -8.51
CA PRO A 119 6.65 17.17 -9.58
C PRO A 119 8.01 16.87 -8.98
N ARG A 120 8.44 15.63 -8.99
CA ARG A 120 9.85 15.35 -8.73
C ARG A 120 10.61 15.81 -9.96
N PRO A 121 11.61 16.69 -9.80
CA PRO A 121 12.36 17.21 -10.92
C PRO A 121 12.95 16.05 -11.71
N CYS A 122 12.61 15.98 -12.99
CA CYS A 122 13.24 15.04 -13.89
C CYS A 122 14.70 15.44 -14.08
N THR A 123 15.63 14.51 -13.87
CA THR A 123 17.07 14.76 -14.09
C THR A 123 17.51 14.57 -15.53
N CYS A 124 16.57 14.31 -16.46
CA CYS A 124 16.87 14.07 -17.88
C CYS A 124 17.18 15.32 -18.69
N GLY A 125 16.85 16.52 -18.18
CA GLY A 125 17.13 17.81 -18.80
C GLY A 125 16.63 18.98 -17.96
N PRO A 126 17.13 20.19 -18.18
CA PRO A 126 16.71 21.37 -17.42
C PRO A 126 15.25 21.72 -17.71
N GLY A 127 14.45 21.95 -16.67
CA GLY A 127 13.12 22.56 -16.75
C GLY A 127 11.96 21.62 -17.11
N GLN A 128 12.14 20.29 -17.07
CA GLN A 128 11.05 19.36 -17.40
C GLN A 128 10.32 18.86 -16.15
N THR A 129 9.13 19.40 -15.93
CA THR A 129 8.09 18.81 -15.09
C THR A 129 7.14 17.99 -15.99
N PHE A 130 6.84 16.74 -15.60
CA PHE A 130 5.92 15.90 -16.35
C PHE A 130 4.63 15.69 -15.58
N LEU A 131 3.52 15.78 -16.30
CA LEU A 131 2.22 15.35 -15.82
C LEU A 131 2.06 13.84 -16.04
N ILE A 132 1.26 13.21 -15.22
CA ILE A 132 0.92 11.79 -15.31
C ILE A 132 0.33 11.50 -16.69
N GLY A 133 0.86 10.48 -17.39
CA GLY A 133 0.39 10.07 -18.72
C GLY A 133 1.23 10.59 -19.90
N GLU A 134 2.23 11.44 -19.70
CA GLU A 134 3.17 11.82 -20.76
C GLU A 134 4.26 10.75 -20.97
N THR A 135 4.17 10.05 -22.09
CA THR A 135 5.13 9.02 -22.53
C THR A 135 6.40 9.63 -23.13
N ARG A 136 7.12 10.46 -22.40
CA ARG A 136 8.45 10.92 -22.86
C ARG A 136 9.54 9.97 -22.37
N ALA A 137 10.50 9.68 -23.25
CA ALA A 137 11.61 8.80 -22.91
C ALA A 137 12.50 9.40 -21.82
N HIS A 138 12.41 8.87 -20.62
CA HIS A 138 13.32 9.19 -19.53
C HIS A 138 14.60 8.35 -19.64
N LYS A 139 15.73 8.92 -19.23
CA LYS A 139 16.98 8.16 -19.11
C LYS A 139 16.85 7.11 -18.03
N THR A 140 17.48 5.95 -18.24
CA THR A 140 17.55 4.88 -17.22
C THR A 140 18.06 5.47 -15.90
N GLY A 141 17.36 5.22 -14.81
CA GLY A 141 17.69 5.76 -13.48
C GLY A 141 17.07 7.12 -13.16
N CYS A 142 16.29 7.73 -14.08
CA CYS A 142 15.58 8.96 -13.78
C CYS A 142 14.60 8.77 -12.61
N PRO A 143 14.61 9.65 -11.58
CA PRO A 143 13.67 9.58 -10.47
C PRO A 143 12.20 9.62 -10.90
N ALA A 144 11.89 10.29 -12.03
CA ALA A 144 10.55 10.35 -12.59
C ALA A 144 10.04 9.00 -13.15
N LEU A 145 10.93 8.04 -13.46
CA LEU A 145 10.55 6.68 -13.87
C LEU A 145 10.10 5.80 -12.68
N ARG A 146 10.38 6.22 -11.47
CA ARG A 146 10.01 5.53 -10.23
C ARG A 146 8.94 6.29 -9.46
N TRP A 147 8.00 6.91 -10.18
CA TRP A 147 6.89 7.56 -9.50
C TRP A 147 6.09 6.51 -8.72
N PRO A 148 6.06 6.59 -7.41
CA PRO A 148 5.26 5.66 -6.62
C PRO A 148 3.79 6.08 -6.77
N PHE A 149 3.09 5.43 -7.68
CA PHE A 149 1.64 5.50 -7.77
C PHE A 149 1.05 4.24 -7.11
N PRO A 150 -0.16 4.29 -6.58
CA PRO A 150 -0.86 3.07 -6.23
C PRO A 150 -1.04 2.18 -7.47
N ASP A 151 -0.80 0.89 -7.30
CA ASP A 151 -0.91 -0.08 -8.40
C ASP A 151 -2.37 -0.38 -8.75
N TRP A 152 -3.27 -0.13 -7.80
CA TRP A 152 -4.70 -0.40 -7.96
C TRP A 152 -5.55 0.57 -7.14
N VAL A 153 -6.69 0.98 -7.70
CA VAL A 153 -7.71 1.81 -7.04
C VAL A 153 -9.06 1.10 -7.13
N VAL A 154 -9.69 0.86 -6.00
CA VAL A 154 -11.05 0.33 -5.87
C VAL A 154 -11.95 1.48 -5.48
N VAL A 155 -13.06 1.63 -6.20
CA VAL A 155 -14.01 2.74 -6.00
C VAL A 155 -15.41 2.21 -5.81
N GLY A 156 -16.11 2.70 -4.80
CA GLY A 156 -17.48 2.31 -4.52
C GLY A 156 -18.23 3.31 -3.64
N GLY A 157 -19.54 3.22 -3.70
CA GLY A 157 -20.42 3.95 -2.79
C GLY A 157 -20.53 3.29 -1.42
N GLU A 158 -21.15 4.01 -0.48
CA GLU A 158 -21.49 3.47 0.82
C GLU A 158 -22.58 2.40 0.68
N SER A 159 -22.47 1.33 1.45
CA SER A 159 -23.45 0.24 1.48
C SER A 159 -24.19 0.20 2.82
N GLY A 160 -25.38 -0.41 2.82
CA GLY A 160 -26.21 -0.61 4.01
C GLY A 160 -27.33 0.39 4.18
N PRO A 161 -28.13 0.26 5.27
CA PRO A 161 -29.22 1.17 5.58
C PRO A 161 -28.72 2.62 5.74
N ASN A 162 -29.43 3.57 5.14
CA ASN A 162 -29.08 5.01 5.15
C ASN A 162 -27.71 5.34 4.51
N ALA A 163 -27.25 4.51 3.57
CA ALA A 163 -26.03 4.80 2.80
C ALA A 163 -26.12 6.15 2.10
N ARG A 164 -25.06 6.94 2.21
CA ARG A 164 -24.94 8.21 1.49
C ARG A 164 -24.74 7.94 0.00
N PRO A 165 -25.44 8.68 -0.88
CA PRO A 165 -25.28 8.48 -2.32
C PRO A 165 -23.89 8.92 -2.78
N MET A 166 -23.27 8.11 -3.65
CA MET A 166 -22.07 8.52 -4.38
C MET A 166 -22.46 9.18 -5.69
N HIS A 167 -21.91 10.36 -5.95
CA HIS A 167 -22.13 11.01 -7.24
C HIS A 167 -21.17 10.40 -8.30
N PRO A 168 -21.64 9.98 -9.49
CA PRO A 168 -20.81 9.34 -10.50
C PRO A 168 -19.63 10.19 -10.99
N THR A 169 -19.73 11.53 -10.91
CA THR A 169 -18.63 12.43 -11.29
C THR A 169 -17.42 12.29 -10.34
N TRP A 170 -17.64 11.91 -9.08
CA TRP A 170 -16.54 11.70 -8.15
C TRP A 170 -15.64 10.52 -8.56
N ALA A 171 -16.27 9.43 -9.04
CA ALA A 171 -15.52 8.29 -9.56
C ALA A 171 -14.79 8.62 -10.88
N ARG A 172 -15.34 9.55 -11.68
CA ARG A 172 -14.69 10.00 -12.93
C ARG A 172 -13.56 11.00 -12.71
N SER A 173 -13.47 11.61 -11.54
CA SER A 173 -12.39 12.55 -11.19
C SER A 173 -11.11 11.85 -10.71
N LEU A 174 -11.16 10.56 -10.47
CA LEU A 174 -10.03 9.73 -10.08
C LEU A 174 -9.20 9.30 -11.32
#